data_d9bd18530bf32317d4248901bbadbf8d
#
_entry.id   d9bd18530bf32317d4248901bbadbf8d
#
_cell.length_a   1.000
_cell.length_b   1.000
_cell.length_c   1.000
_cell.angle_alpha   90.00
_cell.angle_beta   90.00
_cell.angle_gamma   90.00
#
_symmetry.space_group_name_H-M   'P 1'
#
loop_
_entity.id
_entity.type
_entity.pdbx_description
1 polymer ?
#
loop_
_entity_poly.entity_id
_entity_poly.type
_entity_poly.pdbx_seq_one_letter_code
_entity_poly.pdbx_strand_id
1 'polypeptide(L)'
;MKKIKKILIKVAFTIIMLSVSFLVSLFVVETTEMYTLVPAFFTLAVFLIALVTRDYIYGILASVISVLALNFAFTFPYFKFNFSIPENLVSGVIMSIITVLSSTLTIKIKQQENLRAETEKEKMRANLLRAVSHDLRTPLTTIYGSSSAIVENKELSKEQIWKLAEGVREDAQWLMAMVENLLSVTRIDNGNVKLIKSPVVLEELVDSVLIRFRKRYPKQNIIVDIPDDFIVIPMDGVLIEQVMVNILENAVQHAKGMTELRLWVYIKDDKAVFEIHDNGCGIPKDKLPNIFTGYYESEEAPADRQKRNMGIGLSVCASIIKAHDGEIIAENKKEGGCVFRFMLELEKEEYEQ
;
A
#
# COMPACT_ATOMS: atom_id res chain seq x y z
N MET A 1 -17.52 -4.52 17.87
CA MET A 1 -16.70 -3.67 18.75
C MET A 1 -16.14 -2.41 18.05
N LYS A 2 -15.44 -2.46 16.90
CA LYS A 2 -14.86 -1.28 16.23
C LYS A 2 -15.85 -0.14 15.91
N LYS A 3 -17.10 -0.44 15.52
CA LYS A 3 -18.11 0.58 15.17
C LYS A 3 -18.61 1.35 16.40
N ILE A 4 -18.82 0.65 17.52
CA ILE A 4 -19.24 1.26 18.80
C ILE A 4 -18.13 2.18 19.35
N LYS A 5 -16.87 1.75 19.29
CA LYS A 5 -15.71 2.58 19.72
C LYS A 5 -15.62 3.88 18.93
N LYS A 6 -15.86 3.84 17.60
CA LYS A 6 -15.89 5.06 16.76
C LYS A 6 -17.01 6.02 17.14
N ILE A 7 -18.21 5.50 17.47
CA ILE A 7 -19.36 6.31 17.90
C ILE A 7 -19.02 6.99 19.25
N LEU A 8 -18.50 6.24 20.20
CA LEU A 8 -18.12 6.76 21.51
C LEU A 8 -17.06 7.90 21.42
N ILE A 9 -16.06 7.73 20.54
CA ILE A 9 -15.06 8.77 20.32
C ILE A 9 -15.69 10.06 19.76
N LYS A 10 -16.60 9.95 18.79
CA LYS A 10 -17.30 11.12 18.22
C LYS A 10 -18.16 11.83 19.26
N VAL A 11 -18.89 11.08 20.08
CA VAL A 11 -19.72 11.62 21.16
C VAL A 11 -18.85 12.32 22.20
N ALA A 12 -17.78 11.66 22.66
CA ALA A 12 -16.85 12.24 23.62
C ALA A 12 -16.22 13.54 23.10
N PHE A 13 -15.76 13.54 21.84
CA PHE A 13 -15.22 14.74 21.21
C PHE A 13 -16.24 15.88 21.16
N THR A 14 -17.50 15.59 20.80
CA THR A 14 -18.58 16.60 20.76
C THR A 14 -18.81 17.20 22.12
N ILE A 15 -18.91 16.37 23.18
CA ILE A 15 -19.12 16.83 24.55
C ILE A 15 -17.94 17.69 25.01
N ILE A 16 -16.70 17.24 24.80
CA ILE A 16 -15.50 17.99 25.19
C ILE A 16 -15.47 19.36 24.49
N MET A 17 -15.71 19.43 23.20
CA MET A 17 -15.68 20.69 22.45
C MET A 17 -16.76 21.69 22.91
N LEU A 18 -17.98 21.21 23.16
CA LEU A 18 -19.05 22.07 23.70
C LEU A 18 -18.73 22.54 25.12
N SER A 19 -18.17 21.67 25.97
CA SER A 19 -17.77 22.03 27.34
C SER A 19 -16.64 23.08 27.35
N VAL A 20 -15.64 22.91 26.46
CA VAL A 20 -14.56 23.88 26.30
C VAL A 20 -15.10 25.24 25.85
N SER A 21 -15.97 25.23 24.82
CA SER A 21 -16.62 26.46 24.31
C SER A 21 -17.42 27.16 25.41
N PHE A 22 -18.16 26.41 26.23
CA PHE A 22 -18.92 26.93 27.34
C PHE A 22 -18.03 27.57 28.42
N LEU A 23 -16.95 26.89 28.83
CA LEU A 23 -16.00 27.39 29.81
C LEU A 23 -15.25 28.65 29.34
N VAL A 24 -14.82 28.65 28.06
CA VAL A 24 -14.18 29.81 27.47
C VAL A 24 -15.15 30.99 27.42
N SER A 25 -16.42 30.76 27.08
CA SER A 25 -17.46 31.79 27.06
C SER A 25 -17.71 32.37 28.44
N LEU A 26 -17.75 31.55 29.50
CA LEU A 26 -17.88 32.01 30.90
C LEU A 26 -16.69 32.88 31.28
N PHE A 27 -15.45 32.42 31.03
CA PHE A 27 -14.25 33.14 31.34
C PHE A 27 -14.19 34.51 30.63
N VAL A 28 -14.57 34.59 29.35
CA VAL A 28 -14.58 35.85 28.61
C VAL A 28 -15.63 36.79 29.14
N VAL A 29 -16.84 36.33 29.44
CA VAL A 29 -17.90 37.15 30.00
C VAL A 29 -17.51 37.69 31.37
N GLU A 30 -16.92 36.87 32.23
CA GLU A 30 -16.48 37.28 33.58
C GLU A 30 -15.35 38.32 33.56
N THR A 31 -14.43 38.22 32.58
CA THR A 31 -13.28 39.11 32.48
C THR A 31 -13.52 40.40 31.69
N THR A 32 -14.38 40.35 30.68
CA THR A 32 -14.55 41.44 29.69
C THR A 32 -15.96 42.03 29.62
N GLU A 33 -16.94 41.39 30.27
CA GLU A 33 -18.38 41.68 30.15
C GLU A 33 -18.94 41.66 28.69
N MET A 34 -18.16 41.07 27.72
CA MET A 34 -18.51 41.03 26.32
C MET A 34 -19.37 39.83 25.96
N TYR A 35 -20.67 39.87 26.21
CA TYR A 35 -21.63 38.84 25.84
C TYR A 35 -21.74 38.60 24.32
N THR A 36 -21.43 39.61 23.51
CA THR A 36 -21.53 39.54 22.05
C THR A 36 -20.58 38.53 21.38
N LEU A 37 -19.48 38.15 22.10
CA LEU A 37 -18.51 37.18 21.60
C LEU A 37 -18.94 35.71 21.80
N VAL A 38 -19.84 35.47 22.72
CA VAL A 38 -20.25 34.10 23.10
C VAL A 38 -20.78 33.28 21.92
N PRO A 39 -21.67 33.81 21.05
CA PRO A 39 -22.13 33.06 19.89
C PRO A 39 -21.00 32.64 18.94
N ALA A 40 -19.93 33.44 18.84
CA ALA A 40 -18.80 33.12 17.97
C ALA A 40 -18.01 31.89 18.47
N PHE A 41 -17.82 31.72 19.78
CA PHE A 41 -17.14 30.55 20.35
C PHE A 41 -17.94 29.27 20.11
N PHE A 42 -19.26 29.31 20.30
CA PHE A 42 -20.13 28.17 20.01
C PHE A 42 -20.18 27.85 18.52
N THR A 43 -20.21 28.86 17.64
CA THR A 43 -20.15 28.68 16.19
C THR A 43 -18.86 27.98 15.77
N LEU A 44 -17.72 28.41 16.31
CA LEU A 44 -16.42 27.77 16.07
C LEU A 44 -16.42 26.32 16.55
N ALA A 45 -16.95 26.05 17.75
CA ALA A 45 -17.03 24.69 18.27
C ALA A 45 -17.89 23.78 17.38
N VAL A 46 -19.08 24.25 16.95
CA VAL A 46 -19.96 23.51 16.04
C VAL A 46 -19.26 23.23 14.69
N PHE A 47 -18.55 24.23 14.14
CA PHE A 47 -17.76 24.05 12.93
C PHE A 47 -16.68 22.98 13.08
N LEU A 48 -15.91 23.01 14.17
CA LEU A 48 -14.86 22.01 14.45
C LEU A 48 -15.44 20.61 14.67
N ILE A 49 -16.59 20.53 15.37
CA ILE A 49 -17.29 19.24 15.55
C ILE A 49 -17.72 18.69 14.19
N ALA A 50 -18.34 19.47 13.32
CA ALA A 50 -18.78 19.05 12.00
C ALA A 50 -17.58 18.58 11.12
N LEU A 51 -16.47 19.30 11.18
CA LEU A 51 -15.25 19.00 10.42
C LEU A 51 -14.58 17.69 10.87
N VAL A 52 -14.45 17.48 12.19
CA VAL A 52 -13.75 16.31 12.75
C VAL A 52 -14.63 15.07 12.73
N THR A 53 -15.91 15.17 13.12
CA THR A 53 -16.81 14.01 13.15
C THR A 53 -17.20 13.52 11.76
N ARG A 54 -17.14 14.42 10.74
CA ARG A 54 -17.50 14.15 9.34
C ARG A 54 -18.90 13.54 9.22
N ASP A 55 -19.86 14.02 10.03
CA ASP A 55 -21.18 13.45 10.14
C ASP A 55 -22.21 14.55 10.50
N TYR A 56 -23.31 14.63 9.75
CA TYR A 56 -24.33 15.66 9.96
C TYR A 56 -24.97 15.62 11.34
N ILE A 57 -25.19 14.41 11.87
CA ILE A 57 -25.94 14.21 13.10
C ILE A 57 -25.26 14.93 14.26
N TYR A 58 -23.94 14.78 14.40
CA TYR A 58 -23.21 15.42 15.49
C TYR A 58 -23.16 16.93 15.35
N GLY A 59 -23.03 17.44 14.13
CA GLY A 59 -23.05 18.89 13.86
C GLY A 59 -24.40 19.51 14.18
N ILE A 60 -25.50 18.89 13.75
CA ILE A 60 -26.86 19.36 14.02
C ILE A 60 -27.16 19.31 15.52
N LEU A 61 -26.87 18.19 16.18
CA LEU A 61 -27.06 18.07 17.63
C LEU A 61 -26.24 19.11 18.41
N ALA A 62 -24.97 19.30 18.04
CA ALA A 62 -24.11 20.31 18.64
C ALA A 62 -24.68 21.74 18.42
N SER A 63 -25.21 22.05 17.24
CA SER A 63 -25.84 23.34 16.95
C SER A 63 -27.06 23.59 17.85
N VAL A 64 -27.97 22.60 17.96
CA VAL A 64 -29.14 22.71 18.82
C VAL A 64 -28.74 22.90 20.28
N ILE A 65 -27.80 22.10 20.78
CA ILE A 65 -27.30 22.21 22.18
C ILE A 65 -26.65 23.58 22.40
N SER A 66 -25.88 24.07 21.45
CA SER A 66 -25.25 25.40 21.53
C SER A 66 -26.27 26.54 21.62
N VAL A 67 -27.33 26.49 20.81
CA VAL A 67 -28.41 27.48 20.87
C VAL A 67 -29.13 27.45 22.21
N LEU A 68 -29.43 26.27 22.74
CA LEU A 68 -30.05 26.10 24.05
C LEU A 68 -29.12 26.60 25.17
N ALA A 69 -27.82 26.30 25.10
CA ALA A 69 -26.85 26.74 26.10
C ALA A 69 -26.69 28.28 26.10
N LEU A 70 -26.63 28.89 24.91
CA LEU A 70 -26.61 30.35 24.74
C LEU A 70 -27.85 31.00 25.36
N ASN A 71 -29.01 30.49 24.99
CA ASN A 71 -30.26 31.05 25.48
C ASN A 71 -30.40 30.92 27.00
N PHE A 72 -30.02 29.80 27.60
CA PHE A 72 -30.17 29.52 29.01
C PHE A 72 -29.14 30.24 29.88
N ALA A 73 -27.85 30.21 29.52
CA ALA A 73 -26.78 30.65 30.38
C ALA A 73 -26.30 32.10 30.12
N PHE A 74 -26.45 32.60 28.89
CA PHE A 74 -25.84 33.86 28.46
C PHE A 74 -26.86 34.92 28.01
N THR A 75 -28.17 34.63 28.13
CA THR A 75 -29.22 35.58 27.75
C THR A 75 -30.06 35.97 28.99
N PHE A 76 -30.33 37.27 29.13
CA PHE A 76 -31.19 37.76 30.21
C PHE A 76 -32.70 37.38 29.98
N PRO A 77 -33.45 36.95 30.98
CA PRO A 77 -33.02 36.64 32.34
C PRO A 77 -32.26 35.33 32.44
N TYR A 78 -31.06 35.36 33.04
CA TYR A 78 -30.16 34.21 33.15
C TYR A 78 -30.82 33.01 33.85
N PHE A 79 -30.44 31.80 33.40
CA PHE A 79 -30.98 30.50 33.87
C PHE A 79 -32.48 30.30 33.64
N LYS A 80 -33.04 31.02 32.66
CA LYS A 80 -34.38 30.83 32.13
C LYS A 80 -34.37 30.86 30.61
N PHE A 81 -35.19 30.02 30.00
CA PHE A 81 -35.31 30.07 28.54
C PHE A 81 -36.12 31.29 28.12
N ASN A 82 -35.55 32.10 27.22
CA ASN A 82 -36.21 33.27 26.65
C ASN A 82 -36.02 33.29 25.15
N PHE A 83 -37.03 32.82 24.44
CA PHE A 83 -37.01 32.78 22.95
C PHE A 83 -37.62 34.04 22.32
N SER A 84 -37.98 35.04 23.10
CA SER A 84 -38.55 36.31 22.60
C SER A 84 -37.48 37.26 22.09
N ILE A 85 -36.18 36.97 22.27
CA ILE A 85 -35.08 37.78 21.83
C ILE A 85 -34.67 37.42 20.41
N PRO A 86 -34.80 38.32 19.43
CA PRO A 86 -34.51 38.03 18.00
C PRO A 86 -33.07 37.61 17.75
N GLU A 87 -32.08 38.13 18.53
CA GLU A 87 -30.65 37.83 18.38
C GLU A 87 -30.31 36.37 18.59
N ASN A 88 -30.99 35.67 19.49
CA ASN A 88 -30.79 34.25 19.74
C ASN A 88 -31.33 33.38 18.59
N LEU A 89 -32.44 33.77 17.98
CA LEU A 89 -32.99 33.11 16.81
C LEU A 89 -32.06 33.26 15.60
N VAL A 90 -31.54 34.50 15.37
CA VAL A 90 -30.59 34.78 14.30
C VAL A 90 -29.33 33.97 14.47
N SER A 91 -28.75 33.92 15.71
CA SER A 91 -27.55 33.11 15.98
C SER A 91 -27.81 31.62 15.72
N GLY A 92 -28.97 31.11 16.11
CA GLY A 92 -29.37 29.72 15.84
C GLY A 92 -29.46 29.40 14.35
N VAL A 93 -30.04 30.29 13.57
CA VAL A 93 -30.14 30.15 12.11
C VAL A 93 -28.74 30.15 11.47
N ILE A 94 -27.87 31.10 11.86
CA ILE A 94 -26.51 31.20 11.36
C ILE A 94 -25.72 29.92 11.68
N MET A 95 -25.77 29.44 12.92
CA MET A 95 -25.09 28.17 13.32
C MET A 95 -25.60 26.99 12.50
N SER A 96 -26.92 26.90 12.27
CA SER A 96 -27.51 25.82 11.47
C SER A 96 -27.04 25.87 10.01
N ILE A 97 -26.99 27.06 9.41
CA ILE A 97 -26.49 27.26 8.05
C ILE A 97 -25.01 26.85 7.95
N ILE A 98 -24.16 27.31 8.89
CA ILE A 98 -22.73 26.96 8.92
C ILE A 98 -22.57 25.45 9.06
N THR A 99 -23.36 24.80 9.91
CA THR A 99 -23.32 23.34 10.11
C THR A 99 -23.64 22.60 8.80
N VAL A 100 -24.73 22.97 8.14
CA VAL A 100 -25.15 22.36 6.88
C VAL A 100 -24.09 22.55 5.79
N LEU A 101 -23.59 23.78 5.62
CA LEU A 101 -22.58 24.09 4.63
C LEU A 101 -21.28 23.33 4.89
N SER A 102 -20.78 23.34 6.13
CA SER A 102 -19.55 22.65 6.52
C SER A 102 -19.67 21.13 6.32
N SER A 103 -20.77 20.54 6.77
CA SER A 103 -21.02 19.11 6.63
C SER A 103 -21.12 18.72 5.15
N THR A 104 -21.84 19.49 4.34
CA THR A 104 -21.98 19.25 2.90
C THR A 104 -20.64 19.32 2.18
N LEU A 105 -19.84 20.34 2.49
CA LEU A 105 -18.50 20.51 1.90
C LEU A 105 -17.58 19.36 2.26
N THR A 106 -17.57 18.96 3.54
CA THR A 106 -16.73 17.83 4.02
C THR A 106 -17.10 16.51 3.33
N ILE A 107 -18.39 16.26 3.12
CA ILE A 107 -18.85 15.06 2.43
C ILE A 107 -18.47 15.10 0.95
N LYS A 108 -18.63 16.25 0.27
CA LYS A 108 -18.22 16.39 -1.12
C LYS A 108 -16.72 16.17 -1.30
N ILE A 109 -15.89 16.74 -0.42
CA ILE A 109 -14.43 16.54 -0.47
C ILE A 109 -14.11 15.03 -0.32
N LYS A 110 -14.72 14.36 0.65
CA LYS A 110 -14.51 12.91 0.86
C LYS A 110 -14.95 12.06 -0.34
N GLN A 111 -16.09 12.39 -0.94
CA GLN A 111 -16.57 11.70 -2.15
C GLN A 111 -15.58 11.90 -3.30
N GLN A 112 -15.07 13.12 -3.46
CA GLN A 112 -14.11 13.46 -4.50
C GLN A 112 -12.75 12.75 -4.29
N GLU A 113 -12.28 12.64 -3.04
CA GLU A 113 -11.08 11.86 -2.70
C GLU A 113 -11.26 10.37 -3.03
N ASN A 114 -12.40 9.78 -2.64
CA ASN A 114 -12.70 8.38 -2.95
C ASN A 114 -12.77 8.14 -4.46
N LEU A 115 -13.45 9.02 -5.20
CA LEU A 115 -13.57 8.92 -6.66
C LEU A 115 -12.21 9.08 -7.36
N ARG A 116 -11.35 9.98 -6.87
CA ARG A 116 -9.96 10.11 -7.36
C ARG A 116 -9.17 8.83 -7.13
N ALA A 117 -9.22 8.28 -5.92
CA ALA A 117 -8.52 7.03 -5.59
C ALA A 117 -8.99 5.86 -6.48
N GLU A 118 -10.31 5.78 -6.74
CA GLU A 118 -10.88 4.76 -7.63
C GLU A 118 -10.44 4.98 -9.10
N THR A 119 -10.45 6.23 -9.57
CA THR A 119 -10.00 6.58 -10.92
C THR A 119 -8.51 6.30 -11.10
N GLU A 120 -7.67 6.58 -10.11
CA GLU A 120 -6.24 6.28 -10.14
C GLU A 120 -6.00 4.77 -10.18
N LYS A 121 -6.76 4.00 -9.39
CA LYS A 121 -6.72 2.54 -9.41
C LYS A 121 -7.10 1.97 -10.79
N GLU A 122 -8.17 2.48 -11.40
CA GLU A 122 -8.59 2.06 -12.74
C GLU A 122 -7.56 2.44 -13.82
N LYS A 123 -6.97 3.63 -13.76
CA LYS A 123 -5.88 4.04 -14.65
C LYS A 123 -4.67 3.13 -14.52
N MET A 124 -4.26 2.82 -13.28
CA MET A 124 -3.15 1.90 -13.02
C MET A 124 -3.43 0.52 -13.61
N ARG A 125 -4.64 -0.01 -13.42
CA ARG A 125 -5.07 -1.29 -14.00
C ARG A 125 -5.06 -1.28 -15.53
N ALA A 126 -5.56 -0.22 -16.16
CA ALA A 126 -5.54 -0.07 -17.61
C ALA A 126 -4.11 0.02 -18.18
N ASN A 127 -3.22 0.76 -17.52
CA ASN A 127 -1.82 0.85 -17.90
C ASN A 127 -1.11 -0.51 -17.75
N LEU A 128 -1.36 -1.21 -16.66
CA LEU A 128 -0.82 -2.56 -16.43
C LEU A 128 -1.27 -3.53 -17.52
N LEU A 129 -2.56 -3.55 -17.89
CA LEU A 129 -3.06 -4.40 -18.95
C LEU A 129 -2.47 -4.06 -20.33
N ARG A 130 -2.30 -2.76 -20.64
CA ARG A 130 -1.67 -2.32 -21.89
C ARG A 130 -0.24 -2.80 -21.98
N ALA A 131 0.49 -2.64 -20.93
CA ALA A 131 1.87 -3.02 -20.86
C ALA A 131 2.06 -4.55 -20.92
N VAL A 132 1.28 -5.30 -20.14
CA VAL A 132 1.23 -6.77 -20.23
C VAL A 132 0.95 -7.22 -21.67
N SER A 133 -0.03 -6.59 -22.33
CA SER A 133 -0.38 -6.93 -23.74
C SER A 133 0.78 -6.67 -24.69
N HIS A 134 1.51 -5.56 -24.50
CA HIS A 134 2.68 -5.23 -25.32
C HIS A 134 3.79 -6.26 -25.09
N ASP A 135 4.10 -6.58 -23.85
CA ASP A 135 5.21 -7.46 -23.49
C ASP A 135 4.93 -8.93 -23.83
N LEU A 136 3.66 -9.36 -23.81
CA LEU A 136 3.27 -10.68 -24.32
C LEU A 136 3.39 -10.78 -25.82
N ARG A 137 3.08 -9.72 -26.57
CA ARG A 137 3.09 -9.74 -28.05
C ARG A 137 4.48 -10.02 -28.61
N THR A 138 5.52 -9.44 -28.02
CA THR A 138 6.89 -9.54 -28.53
C THR A 138 7.42 -10.98 -28.53
N PRO A 139 7.43 -11.75 -27.41
CA PRO A 139 7.87 -13.14 -27.42
C PRO A 139 6.97 -14.04 -28.25
N LEU A 140 5.64 -13.79 -28.26
CA LEU A 140 4.72 -14.53 -29.13
C LEU A 140 5.07 -14.34 -30.60
N THR A 141 5.40 -13.12 -31.03
CA THR A 141 5.83 -12.84 -32.39
C THR A 141 7.15 -13.56 -32.74
N THR A 142 8.09 -13.59 -31.77
CA THR A 142 9.38 -14.28 -31.96
C THR A 142 9.18 -15.80 -32.02
N ILE A 143 8.36 -16.38 -31.14
CA ILE A 143 8.01 -17.81 -31.14
C ILE A 143 7.37 -18.18 -32.49
N TYR A 144 6.36 -17.41 -32.92
CA TYR A 144 5.69 -17.64 -34.20
C TYR A 144 6.66 -17.54 -35.38
N GLY A 145 7.44 -16.44 -35.44
CA GLY A 145 8.40 -16.23 -36.53
C GLY A 145 9.50 -17.30 -36.61
N SER A 146 10.06 -17.69 -35.43
CA SER A 146 11.06 -18.75 -35.38
C SER A 146 10.47 -20.13 -35.77
N SER A 147 9.25 -20.42 -35.32
CA SER A 147 8.55 -21.67 -35.68
C SER A 147 8.20 -21.71 -37.15
N SER A 148 7.69 -20.59 -37.72
CA SER A 148 7.40 -20.50 -39.18
C SER A 148 8.66 -20.67 -40.01
N ALA A 149 9.77 -20.02 -39.59
CA ALA A 149 11.06 -20.16 -40.29
C ALA A 149 11.54 -21.62 -40.32
N ILE A 150 11.38 -22.37 -39.21
CA ILE A 150 11.74 -23.81 -39.16
C ILE A 150 10.86 -24.65 -40.08
N VAL A 151 9.56 -24.36 -40.16
CA VAL A 151 8.59 -25.15 -40.92
C VAL A 151 8.69 -24.85 -42.41
N GLU A 152 8.84 -23.57 -42.80
CA GLU A 152 8.75 -23.11 -44.17
C GLU A 152 10.07 -23.22 -44.93
N ASN A 153 11.23 -23.10 -44.22
CA ASN A 153 12.52 -23.12 -44.88
C ASN A 153 13.25 -24.47 -44.72
N LYS A 154 13.20 -25.28 -45.79
CA LYS A 154 13.81 -26.62 -45.86
C LYS A 154 15.34 -26.61 -45.98
N GLU A 155 15.95 -25.43 -46.24
CA GLU A 155 17.39 -25.29 -46.43
C GLU A 155 18.14 -24.90 -45.16
N LEU A 156 17.45 -24.77 -44.01
CA LEU A 156 18.10 -24.44 -42.75
C LEU A 156 19.07 -25.57 -42.33
N SER A 157 20.26 -25.14 -41.89
CA SER A 157 21.21 -26.05 -41.24
C SER A 157 20.71 -26.55 -39.89
N LYS A 158 21.18 -27.72 -39.47
CA LYS A 158 20.83 -28.25 -38.12
C LYS A 158 21.15 -27.25 -37.00
N GLU A 159 22.21 -26.48 -37.11
CA GLU A 159 22.63 -25.48 -36.16
C GLU A 159 21.67 -24.28 -36.11
N GLN A 160 21.20 -23.84 -37.30
CA GLN A 160 20.17 -22.80 -37.41
C GLN A 160 18.84 -23.23 -36.81
N ILE A 161 18.38 -24.47 -37.12
CA ILE A 161 17.17 -25.03 -36.51
C ILE A 161 17.30 -25.08 -34.98
N TRP A 162 18.44 -25.56 -34.48
CA TRP A 162 18.68 -25.66 -33.05
C TRP A 162 18.64 -24.28 -32.37
N LYS A 163 19.27 -23.26 -32.95
CA LYS A 163 19.25 -21.89 -32.45
C LYS A 163 17.85 -21.27 -32.44
N LEU A 164 17.04 -21.50 -33.47
CA LEU A 164 15.66 -21.05 -33.54
C LEU A 164 14.79 -21.76 -32.51
N ALA A 165 14.94 -23.08 -32.37
CA ALA A 165 14.21 -23.87 -31.37
C ALA A 165 14.57 -23.50 -29.93
N GLU A 166 15.86 -23.17 -29.65
CA GLU A 166 16.33 -22.65 -28.38
C GLU A 166 15.65 -21.32 -28.04
N GLY A 167 15.59 -20.39 -29.00
CA GLY A 167 14.91 -19.11 -28.83
C GLY A 167 13.40 -19.28 -28.56
N VAL A 168 12.73 -20.22 -29.22
CA VAL A 168 11.33 -20.56 -28.94
C VAL A 168 11.16 -21.06 -27.50
N ARG A 169 12.06 -21.93 -27.05
CA ARG A 169 12.04 -22.48 -25.69
C ARG A 169 12.21 -21.38 -24.63
N GLU A 170 13.19 -20.49 -24.83
CA GLU A 170 13.47 -19.37 -23.92
C GLU A 170 12.27 -18.41 -23.83
N ASP A 171 11.71 -18.00 -24.97
CA ASP A 171 10.55 -17.10 -25.01
C ASP A 171 9.29 -17.75 -24.40
N ALA A 172 9.09 -19.06 -24.59
CA ALA A 172 7.98 -19.80 -23.95
C ALA A 172 8.15 -19.89 -22.42
N GLN A 173 9.35 -20.16 -21.93
CA GLN A 173 9.65 -20.17 -20.49
C GLN A 173 9.41 -18.79 -19.84
N TRP A 174 9.81 -17.73 -20.55
CA TRP A 174 9.58 -16.37 -20.11
C TRP A 174 8.08 -16.04 -20.02
N LEU A 175 7.28 -16.43 -21.04
CA LEU A 175 5.83 -16.26 -21.03
C LEU A 175 5.15 -16.99 -19.86
N MET A 176 5.58 -18.21 -19.54
CA MET A 176 5.06 -18.96 -18.40
C MET A 176 5.29 -18.21 -17.09
N ALA A 177 6.52 -17.74 -16.86
CA ALA A 177 6.84 -16.95 -15.67
C ALA A 177 6.02 -15.65 -15.59
N MET A 178 5.77 -15.00 -16.74
CA MET A 178 4.93 -13.80 -16.83
C MET A 178 3.49 -14.07 -16.43
N VAL A 179 2.90 -15.16 -16.92
CA VAL A 179 1.53 -15.55 -16.59
C VAL A 179 1.41 -15.87 -15.09
N GLU A 180 2.37 -16.58 -14.50
CA GLU A 180 2.40 -16.87 -13.06
C GLU A 180 2.43 -15.57 -12.23
N ASN A 181 3.27 -14.60 -12.60
CA ASN A 181 3.33 -13.31 -11.94
C ASN A 181 2.02 -12.53 -12.08
N LEU A 182 1.39 -12.53 -13.25
CA LEU A 182 0.12 -11.84 -13.48
C LEU A 182 -1.03 -12.46 -12.67
N LEU A 183 -1.09 -13.80 -12.61
CA LEU A 183 -2.07 -14.51 -11.81
C LEU A 183 -1.92 -14.19 -10.31
N SER A 184 -0.70 -14.04 -9.84
CA SER A 184 -0.42 -13.65 -8.44
C SER A 184 -0.94 -12.24 -8.13
N VAL A 185 -0.74 -11.26 -9.04
CA VAL A 185 -1.29 -9.90 -8.89
C VAL A 185 -2.82 -9.90 -8.92
N THR A 186 -3.43 -10.58 -9.88
CA THR A 186 -4.90 -10.59 -10.02
C THR A 186 -5.58 -11.31 -8.86
N ARG A 187 -4.93 -12.28 -8.24
CA ARG A 187 -5.40 -12.93 -7.03
C ARG A 187 -5.43 -11.94 -5.85
N ILE A 188 -4.44 -11.07 -5.70
CA ILE A 188 -4.29 -10.13 -4.58
C ILE A 188 -5.24 -8.93 -4.74
N ASP A 189 -5.44 -8.40 -5.96
CA ASP A 189 -6.12 -7.12 -6.21
C ASP A 189 -7.66 -7.19 -6.11
N ASN A 190 -8.26 -8.36 -6.29
CA ASN A 190 -9.73 -8.53 -6.27
C ASN A 190 -10.35 -8.58 -4.86
N GLY A 191 -9.58 -8.36 -3.79
CA GLY A 191 -10.08 -8.40 -2.41
C GLY A 191 -10.68 -9.75 -1.97
N ASN A 192 -10.65 -10.75 -2.86
CA ASN A 192 -11.26 -12.07 -2.67
C ASN A 192 -10.24 -13.20 -2.41
N VAL A 193 -8.95 -12.89 -2.38
CA VAL A 193 -7.98 -13.89 -1.96
C VAL A 193 -7.90 -13.87 -0.46
N LYS A 194 -8.51 -14.86 0.15
CA LYS A 194 -8.14 -15.26 1.49
C LYS A 194 -6.68 -15.70 1.41
N LEU A 195 -5.76 -14.82 1.81
CA LEU A 195 -4.40 -15.20 2.08
C LEU A 195 -4.45 -16.40 3.02
N ILE A 196 -3.95 -17.55 2.62
CA ILE A 196 -3.94 -18.74 3.45
C ILE A 196 -2.63 -18.71 4.23
N LYS A 197 -2.60 -17.87 5.28
CA LYS A 197 -1.47 -17.91 6.22
C LYS A 197 -1.52 -19.23 6.96
N SER A 198 -0.49 -20.03 6.79
CA SER A 198 -0.23 -21.26 7.55
C SER A 198 1.11 -21.11 8.28
N PRO A 199 1.33 -21.82 9.39
CA PRO A 199 2.64 -21.85 10.03
C PRO A 199 3.65 -22.51 9.07
N VAL A 200 4.67 -21.79 8.67
CA VAL A 200 5.72 -22.23 7.75
C VAL A 200 7.05 -22.20 8.48
N VAL A 201 7.79 -23.32 8.43
CA VAL A 201 9.14 -23.43 9.00
C VAL A 201 10.13 -22.68 8.11
N LEU A 202 10.92 -21.78 8.70
CA LEU A 202 11.85 -20.93 7.99
C LEU A 202 12.86 -21.73 7.14
N GLU A 203 13.44 -22.78 7.70
CA GLU A 203 14.42 -23.62 7.00
C GLU A 203 13.81 -24.27 5.76
N GLU A 204 12.59 -24.84 5.87
CA GLU A 204 11.89 -25.48 4.74
C GLU A 204 11.60 -24.48 3.62
N LEU A 205 11.20 -23.25 3.98
CA LEU A 205 11.00 -22.17 3.01
C LEU A 205 12.29 -21.84 2.27
N VAL A 206 13.39 -21.63 3.00
CA VAL A 206 14.69 -21.28 2.42
C VAL A 206 15.20 -22.40 1.52
N ASP A 207 15.08 -23.64 1.94
CA ASP A 207 15.48 -24.80 1.13
C ASP A 207 14.67 -24.90 -0.17
N SER A 208 13.35 -24.69 -0.12
CA SER A 208 12.48 -24.65 -1.30
C SER A 208 12.93 -23.57 -2.29
N VAL A 209 13.19 -22.36 -1.78
CA VAL A 209 13.71 -21.22 -2.58
C VAL A 209 15.03 -21.58 -3.25
N LEU A 210 15.97 -22.17 -2.49
CA LEU A 210 17.29 -22.52 -3.01
C LEU A 210 17.23 -23.62 -4.07
N ILE A 211 16.39 -24.63 -3.88
CA ILE A 211 16.19 -25.71 -4.87
C ILE A 211 15.65 -25.11 -6.18
N ARG A 212 14.60 -24.27 -6.09
CA ARG A 212 13.99 -23.63 -7.25
C ARG A 212 14.97 -22.71 -7.97
N PHE A 213 15.73 -21.90 -7.22
CA PHE A 213 16.71 -20.97 -7.76
C PHE A 213 17.89 -21.71 -8.45
N ARG A 214 18.48 -22.71 -7.79
CA ARG A 214 19.62 -23.48 -8.32
C ARG A 214 19.27 -24.26 -9.59
N LYS A 215 18.03 -24.71 -9.73
CA LYS A 215 17.54 -25.37 -10.94
C LYS A 215 17.65 -24.45 -12.17
N ARG A 216 17.45 -23.14 -11.98
CA ARG A 216 17.49 -22.14 -13.06
C ARG A 216 18.87 -21.52 -13.23
N TYR A 217 19.59 -21.33 -12.12
CA TYR A 217 20.91 -20.70 -12.07
C TYR A 217 21.96 -21.61 -11.41
N PRO A 218 22.30 -22.74 -12.04
CA PRO A 218 23.14 -23.78 -11.40
C PRO A 218 24.59 -23.34 -11.13
N LYS A 219 25.04 -22.26 -11.81
CA LYS A 219 26.39 -21.71 -11.64
C LYS A 219 26.46 -20.57 -10.62
N GLN A 220 25.32 -20.07 -10.15
CA GLN A 220 25.26 -18.96 -9.20
C GLN A 220 25.31 -19.49 -7.77
N ASN A 221 26.33 -19.05 -7.03
CA ASN A 221 26.42 -19.38 -5.60
C ASN A 221 25.68 -18.33 -4.76
N ILE A 222 24.97 -18.79 -3.73
CA ILE A 222 24.30 -17.95 -2.73
C ILE A 222 24.88 -18.31 -1.36
N ILE A 223 25.30 -17.27 -0.64
CA ILE A 223 25.67 -17.38 0.78
C ILE A 223 24.36 -17.24 1.56
N VAL A 224 24.05 -18.23 2.40
CA VAL A 224 22.84 -18.25 3.21
C VAL A 224 23.24 -18.13 4.67
N ASP A 225 22.58 -17.19 5.36
CA ASP A 225 22.79 -16.93 6.79
C ASP A 225 21.39 -16.82 7.43
N ILE A 226 21.01 -17.84 8.18
CA ILE A 226 19.72 -17.94 8.88
C ILE A 226 19.96 -18.34 10.33
N PRO A 227 19.08 -17.98 11.29
CA PRO A 227 19.20 -18.43 12.68
C PRO A 227 19.17 -19.95 12.79
N ASP A 228 19.94 -20.48 13.74
CA ASP A 228 19.92 -21.92 14.08
C ASP A 228 18.64 -22.31 14.87
N ASP A 229 17.87 -21.35 15.33
CA ASP A 229 16.65 -21.56 16.08
C ASP A 229 15.50 -22.07 15.18
N PHE A 230 14.64 -22.93 15.73
CA PHE A 230 13.43 -23.39 15.05
C PHE A 230 12.41 -22.25 14.99
N ILE A 231 12.28 -21.63 13.81
CA ILE A 231 11.41 -20.47 13.59
C ILE A 231 10.25 -20.84 12.70
N VAL A 232 9.03 -20.55 13.18
CA VAL A 232 7.79 -20.73 12.44
C VAL A 232 7.15 -19.35 12.19
N ILE A 233 6.79 -19.06 10.94
CA ILE A 233 6.25 -17.76 10.55
C ILE A 233 4.89 -17.99 9.89
N PRO A 234 3.82 -17.28 10.33
CA PRO A 234 2.50 -17.38 9.73
C PRO A 234 2.47 -16.66 8.38
N MET A 235 2.56 -17.42 7.29
CA MET A 235 2.59 -16.85 5.94
C MET A 235 1.96 -17.79 4.90
N ASP A 236 1.69 -17.27 3.72
CA ASP A 236 1.47 -18.07 2.52
C ASP A 236 2.84 -18.42 1.91
N GLY A 237 3.32 -19.66 2.22
CA GLY A 237 4.67 -20.09 1.85
C GLY A 237 4.94 -20.01 0.35
N VAL A 238 3.93 -20.30 -0.50
CA VAL A 238 4.07 -20.26 -1.96
C VAL A 238 4.30 -18.83 -2.45
N LEU A 239 3.56 -17.86 -1.90
CA LEU A 239 3.70 -16.46 -2.27
C LEU A 239 5.02 -15.86 -1.77
N ILE A 240 5.44 -16.20 -0.55
CA ILE A 240 6.73 -15.71 -0.01
C ILE A 240 7.92 -16.37 -0.74
N GLU A 241 7.86 -17.66 -1.07
CA GLU A 241 8.83 -18.30 -1.96
C GLU A 241 8.97 -17.55 -3.28
N GLN A 242 7.83 -17.16 -3.89
CA GLN A 242 7.83 -16.38 -5.13
C GLN A 242 8.51 -15.02 -4.96
N VAL A 243 8.27 -14.31 -3.84
CA VAL A 243 8.95 -13.04 -3.53
C VAL A 243 10.47 -13.22 -3.48
N MET A 244 10.93 -14.23 -2.72
CA MET A 244 12.36 -14.49 -2.55
C MET A 244 13.03 -14.85 -3.87
N VAL A 245 12.42 -15.76 -4.65
CA VAL A 245 12.94 -16.15 -5.98
C VAL A 245 12.97 -14.95 -6.91
N ASN A 246 11.94 -14.13 -6.97
CA ASN A 246 11.90 -12.94 -7.83
C ASN A 246 13.02 -11.95 -7.49
N ILE A 247 13.30 -11.71 -6.19
CA ILE A 247 14.37 -10.81 -5.77
C ILE A 247 15.75 -11.39 -6.10
N LEU A 248 15.97 -12.70 -5.86
CA LEU A 248 17.22 -13.39 -6.20
C LEU A 248 17.47 -13.37 -7.70
N GLU A 249 16.45 -13.66 -8.52
CA GLU A 249 16.55 -13.59 -9.98
C GLU A 249 16.86 -12.17 -10.47
N ASN A 250 16.23 -11.17 -9.83
CA ASN A 250 16.49 -9.77 -10.16
C ASN A 250 17.95 -9.38 -9.91
N ALA A 251 18.56 -9.86 -8.83
CA ALA A 251 19.99 -9.67 -8.56
C ALA A 251 20.87 -10.29 -9.65
N VAL A 252 20.63 -11.54 -10.05
CA VAL A 252 21.41 -12.22 -11.10
C VAL A 252 21.30 -11.49 -12.45
N GLN A 253 20.13 -10.96 -12.77
CA GLN A 253 19.87 -10.36 -14.07
C GLN A 253 20.36 -8.90 -14.18
N HIS A 254 20.33 -8.15 -13.08
CA HIS A 254 20.55 -6.70 -13.07
C HIS A 254 21.83 -6.24 -12.37
N ALA A 255 22.31 -6.97 -11.37
CA ALA A 255 23.49 -6.60 -10.62
C ALA A 255 24.77 -6.87 -11.43
N LYS A 256 25.02 -6.04 -12.44
CA LYS A 256 26.22 -6.17 -13.29
C LYS A 256 27.48 -6.15 -12.44
N GLY A 257 28.40 -7.09 -12.73
CA GLY A 257 29.66 -7.24 -12.00
C GLY A 257 29.50 -7.92 -10.64
N MET A 258 28.32 -8.43 -10.31
CA MET A 258 28.07 -9.16 -9.08
C MET A 258 28.94 -10.41 -8.98
N THR A 259 29.64 -10.57 -7.86
CA THR A 259 30.43 -11.73 -7.49
C THR A 259 29.91 -12.42 -6.23
N GLU A 260 29.09 -11.72 -5.45
CA GLU A 260 28.50 -12.23 -4.21
C GLU A 260 27.01 -11.95 -4.18
N LEU A 261 26.24 -13.00 -3.85
CA LEU A 261 24.81 -12.94 -3.58
C LEU A 261 24.55 -13.62 -2.24
N ARG A 262 23.93 -12.89 -1.30
CA ARG A 262 23.67 -13.38 0.07
C ARG A 262 22.20 -13.27 0.40
N LEU A 263 21.66 -14.31 0.98
CA LEU A 263 20.38 -14.35 1.66
C LEU A 263 20.63 -14.35 3.17
N TRP A 264 20.16 -13.35 3.86
CA TRP A 264 20.27 -13.21 5.30
C TRP A 264 18.88 -13.09 5.92
N VAL A 265 18.59 -13.92 6.92
CA VAL A 265 17.34 -13.87 7.69
C VAL A 265 17.67 -13.76 9.16
N TYR A 266 17.00 -12.86 9.86
CA TYR A 266 17.16 -12.68 11.30
C TYR A 266 15.85 -12.19 11.94
N ILE A 267 15.75 -12.34 13.27
CA ILE A 267 14.60 -11.86 14.03
C ILE A 267 14.94 -10.54 14.70
N LYS A 268 14.05 -9.56 14.53
CA LYS A 268 14.15 -8.25 15.17
C LYS A 268 12.77 -7.72 15.50
N ASP A 269 12.56 -7.28 16.75
CA ASP A 269 11.32 -6.63 17.23
C ASP A 269 10.05 -7.44 16.89
N ASP A 270 10.04 -8.75 17.20
CA ASP A 270 8.98 -9.72 16.90
C ASP A 270 8.67 -9.86 15.38
N LYS A 271 9.63 -9.54 14.52
CA LYS A 271 9.51 -9.68 13.07
C LYS A 271 10.64 -10.54 12.52
N ALA A 272 10.29 -11.37 11.55
CA ALA A 272 11.27 -12.03 10.70
C ALA A 272 11.68 -11.06 9.58
N VAL A 273 12.96 -10.72 9.52
CA VAL A 273 13.56 -9.83 8.54
C VAL A 273 14.33 -10.66 7.53
N PHE A 274 13.97 -10.53 6.27
CA PHE A 274 14.62 -11.18 5.13
C PHE A 274 15.38 -10.14 4.34
N GLU A 275 16.67 -10.34 4.14
CA GLU A 275 17.53 -9.47 3.35
C GLU A 275 18.21 -10.25 2.22
N ILE A 276 18.15 -9.72 1.03
CA ILE A 276 18.88 -10.24 -0.13
C ILE A 276 19.87 -9.16 -0.58
N HIS A 277 21.15 -9.48 -0.47
CA HIS A 277 22.26 -8.59 -0.74
C HIS A 277 22.97 -9.02 -2.02
N ASP A 278 23.25 -8.06 -2.90
CA ASP A 278 24.23 -8.20 -3.97
C ASP A 278 25.36 -7.19 -3.79
N ASN A 279 26.48 -7.42 -4.49
CA ASN A 279 27.63 -6.50 -4.58
C ASN A 279 27.83 -6.00 -6.00
N GLY A 280 26.77 -5.89 -6.80
CA GLY A 280 26.83 -5.41 -8.18
C GLY A 280 26.82 -3.90 -8.33
N CYS A 281 26.31 -3.40 -9.46
CA CYS A 281 26.32 -1.97 -9.79
C CYS A 281 25.32 -1.12 -9.00
N GLY A 282 24.42 -1.74 -8.20
CA GLY A 282 23.35 -1.05 -7.50
C GLY A 282 22.23 -0.55 -8.42
N ILE A 283 21.30 0.23 -7.84
CA ILE A 283 20.12 0.77 -8.50
C ILE A 283 20.31 2.28 -8.73
N PRO A 284 20.03 2.83 -9.94
CA PRO A 284 20.07 4.26 -10.18
C PRO A 284 19.20 5.03 -9.18
N LYS A 285 19.71 6.17 -8.66
CA LYS A 285 19.06 6.94 -7.59
C LYS A 285 17.69 7.48 -7.97
N ASP A 286 17.47 7.79 -9.24
CA ASP A 286 16.21 8.24 -9.82
C ASP A 286 15.16 7.13 -9.87
N LYS A 287 15.58 5.86 -9.95
CA LYS A 287 14.71 4.68 -10.03
C LYS A 287 14.35 4.10 -8.65
N LEU A 288 15.24 4.25 -7.68
CA LEU A 288 15.12 3.65 -6.37
C LEU A 288 13.79 3.97 -5.64
N PRO A 289 13.26 5.22 -5.63
CA PRO A 289 12.01 5.53 -4.94
C PRO A 289 10.77 4.83 -5.50
N ASN A 290 10.84 4.46 -6.78
CA ASN A 290 9.69 3.94 -7.51
C ASN A 290 9.85 2.47 -7.94
N ILE A 291 10.88 1.76 -7.48
CA ILE A 291 11.23 0.41 -7.95
C ILE A 291 10.11 -0.62 -7.71
N PHE A 292 9.23 -0.38 -6.74
CA PHE A 292 8.10 -1.22 -6.39
C PHE A 292 6.77 -0.73 -6.98
N THR A 293 6.72 0.45 -7.63
CA THR A 293 5.44 1.03 -8.09
C THR A 293 4.97 0.48 -9.44
N GLY A 294 5.77 -0.39 -10.09
CA GLY A 294 5.46 -0.99 -11.38
C GLY A 294 5.63 0.00 -12.55
N TYR A 295 6.17 -0.48 -13.66
CA TYR A 295 6.39 0.22 -14.92
C TYR A 295 7.41 1.36 -14.93
N TYR A 296 8.63 1.00 -15.28
CA TYR A 296 9.57 1.93 -15.90
C TYR A 296 9.60 1.69 -17.41
N GLU A 297 9.04 2.61 -18.18
CA GLU A 297 9.45 2.77 -19.56
C GLU A 297 10.90 3.27 -19.53
N SER A 298 11.86 2.39 -19.81
CA SER A 298 13.19 2.87 -20.18
C SER A 298 13.10 3.25 -21.66
N GLU A 299 13.04 4.55 -21.94
CA GLU A 299 13.08 5.09 -23.32
C GLU A 299 14.36 4.68 -24.09
N GLU A 300 15.33 4.05 -23.47
CA GLU A 300 16.61 3.64 -24.03
C GLU A 300 16.92 2.15 -23.81
N ALA A 301 15.99 1.24 -24.13
CA ALA A 301 16.36 -0.16 -24.18
C ALA A 301 16.83 -0.51 -25.62
N PRO A 302 18.14 -0.82 -25.84
CA PRO A 302 18.56 -1.43 -27.10
C PRO A 302 17.84 -2.76 -27.27
N ALA A 303 17.54 -3.11 -28.52
CA ALA A 303 16.84 -4.33 -28.95
C ALA A 303 17.54 -5.65 -28.59
N ASP A 304 18.28 -5.71 -27.50
CA ASP A 304 19.07 -6.86 -27.07
C ASP A 304 18.14 -7.83 -26.31
N ARG A 305 17.91 -9.00 -26.89
CA ARG A 305 16.99 -10.06 -26.42
C ARG A 305 17.24 -10.52 -24.96
N GLN A 306 18.41 -10.25 -24.39
CA GLN A 306 18.80 -10.69 -23.04
C GLN A 306 18.33 -9.79 -21.89
N LYS A 307 17.64 -8.64 -22.15
CA LYS A 307 17.25 -7.66 -21.14
C LYS A 307 15.75 -7.45 -20.99
N ARG A 308 14.95 -8.47 -21.30
CA ARG A 308 13.50 -8.40 -21.11
C ARG A 308 13.11 -8.60 -19.64
N ASN A 309 13.27 -7.58 -18.83
CA ASN A 309 12.77 -7.60 -17.49
C ASN A 309 11.54 -6.72 -17.35
N MET A 310 10.44 -7.38 -17.07
CA MET A 310 9.22 -6.75 -16.65
C MET A 310 9.46 -6.06 -15.31
N GLY A 311 9.21 -4.75 -15.21
CA GLY A 311 9.07 -4.04 -13.93
C GLY A 311 7.94 -4.59 -13.04
N ILE A 312 7.27 -5.68 -13.46
CA ILE A 312 6.16 -6.31 -12.75
C ILE A 312 6.64 -7.17 -11.58
N GLY A 313 7.81 -7.82 -11.65
CA GLY A 313 8.27 -8.74 -10.60
C GLY A 313 8.36 -8.08 -9.22
N LEU A 314 8.96 -6.90 -9.12
CA LEU A 314 9.11 -6.18 -7.85
C LEU A 314 7.80 -5.58 -7.35
N SER A 315 6.89 -5.13 -8.24
CA SER A 315 5.55 -4.67 -7.83
C SER A 315 4.67 -5.80 -7.32
N VAL A 316 4.82 -7.02 -7.90
CA VAL A 316 4.22 -8.24 -7.35
C VAL A 316 4.76 -8.54 -5.96
N CYS A 317 6.08 -8.46 -5.75
CA CYS A 317 6.69 -8.65 -4.43
C CYS A 317 6.09 -7.67 -3.41
N ALA A 318 6.00 -6.39 -3.75
CA ALA A 318 5.42 -5.38 -2.86
C ALA A 318 3.93 -5.67 -2.54
N SER A 319 3.16 -6.12 -3.52
CA SER A 319 1.75 -6.48 -3.33
C SER A 319 1.60 -7.71 -2.42
N ILE A 320 2.44 -8.73 -2.60
CA ILE A 320 2.45 -9.95 -1.76
C ILE A 320 2.82 -9.59 -0.31
N ILE A 321 3.90 -8.84 -0.11
CA ILE A 321 4.37 -8.46 1.23
C ILE A 321 3.33 -7.58 1.93
N LYS A 322 2.73 -6.62 1.23
CA LYS A 322 1.64 -5.80 1.77
C LYS A 322 0.42 -6.61 2.15
N ALA A 323 0.07 -7.64 1.38
CA ALA A 323 -1.02 -8.56 1.71
C ALA A 323 -0.73 -9.38 2.98
N HIS A 324 0.54 -9.60 3.31
CA HIS A 324 1.00 -10.23 4.54
C HIS A 324 1.12 -9.26 5.73
N ASP A 325 0.67 -7.99 5.58
CA ASP A 325 0.83 -6.92 6.56
C ASP A 325 2.31 -6.55 6.82
N GLY A 326 3.19 -6.91 5.87
CA GLY A 326 4.62 -6.64 5.90
C GLY A 326 5.02 -5.36 5.16
N GLU A 327 6.31 -5.06 5.19
CA GLU A 327 6.94 -3.95 4.48
C GLU A 327 8.12 -4.46 3.65
N ILE A 328 8.31 -3.89 2.45
CA ILE A 328 9.46 -4.18 1.57
C ILE A 328 10.15 -2.88 1.19
N ILE A 329 11.48 -2.86 1.28
CA ILE A 329 12.34 -1.72 0.92
C ILE A 329 13.53 -2.18 0.09
N ALA A 330 14.11 -1.26 -0.67
CA ALA A 330 15.37 -1.46 -1.39
C ALA A 330 16.30 -0.28 -1.13
N GLU A 331 17.57 -0.57 -0.91
CA GLU A 331 18.60 0.43 -0.62
C GLU A 331 19.91 0.09 -1.32
N ASN A 332 20.63 1.11 -1.80
CA ASN A 332 21.98 0.94 -2.28
C ASN A 332 22.98 0.91 -1.13
N LYS A 333 23.93 -0.02 -1.18
CA LYS A 333 25.01 -0.09 -0.20
C LYS A 333 26.08 0.96 -0.51
N LYS A 334 26.76 1.44 0.54
CA LYS A 334 27.85 2.43 0.39
C LYS A 334 29.05 1.88 -0.38
N GLU A 335 29.29 0.57 -0.28
CA GLU A 335 30.41 -0.15 -0.87
C GLU A 335 30.11 -0.70 -2.28
N GLY A 336 28.92 -0.40 -2.81
CA GLY A 336 28.41 -0.94 -4.07
C GLY A 336 27.40 -2.08 -3.88
N GLY A 337 26.55 -2.29 -4.89
CA GLY A 337 25.43 -3.22 -4.84
C GLY A 337 24.20 -2.68 -4.12
N CYS A 338 23.21 -3.53 -3.94
CA CYS A 338 21.99 -3.16 -3.23
C CYS A 338 21.57 -4.22 -2.21
N VAL A 339 20.60 -3.85 -1.37
CA VAL A 339 19.91 -4.73 -0.45
C VAL A 339 18.41 -4.56 -0.66
N PHE A 340 17.72 -5.68 -0.83
CA PHE A 340 16.29 -5.79 -0.73
C PHE A 340 15.94 -6.39 0.61
N ARG A 341 15.07 -5.70 1.36
CA ARG A 341 14.64 -6.13 2.70
C ARG A 341 13.15 -6.20 2.77
N PHE A 342 12.60 -7.28 3.31
CA PHE A 342 11.19 -7.34 3.68
C PHE A 342 11.02 -7.95 5.07
N MET A 343 9.89 -7.63 5.71
CA MET A 343 9.62 -8.01 7.09
C MET A 343 8.23 -8.63 7.20
N LEU A 344 8.12 -9.70 7.98
CA LEU A 344 6.87 -10.38 8.31
C LEU A 344 6.71 -10.47 9.83
N GLU A 345 5.49 -10.30 10.33
CA GLU A 345 5.22 -10.43 11.76
C GLU A 345 5.28 -11.91 12.18
N LEU A 346 5.93 -12.16 13.30
CA LEU A 346 5.86 -13.46 13.99
C LEU A 346 4.54 -13.54 14.75
N GLU A 347 3.96 -14.73 14.83
CA GLU A 347 2.79 -14.97 15.68
C GLU A 347 3.22 -14.81 17.13
N LYS A 348 2.55 -13.91 17.87
CA LYS A 348 2.74 -13.88 19.34
C LYS A 348 2.12 -15.16 19.88
N GLU A 349 2.93 -16.06 20.42
CA GLU A 349 2.41 -17.13 21.25
C GLU A 349 1.65 -16.48 22.42
N GLU A 350 0.33 -16.40 22.33
CA GLU A 350 -0.51 -16.23 23.52
C GLU A 350 -0.39 -17.52 24.32
N TYR A 351 0.58 -17.57 25.23
CA TYR A 351 0.54 -18.54 26.33
C TYR A 351 -0.71 -18.20 27.15
N GLU A 352 -1.84 -18.85 26.85
CA GLU A 352 -2.93 -18.94 27.80
C GLU A 352 -2.39 -19.65 29.05
N GLN A 353 -2.20 -18.86 30.11
CA GLN A 353 -1.96 -19.34 31.47
C GLN A 353 -3.29 -19.75 32.12
#